data_aba307bfa5dd8dd0f09ce16cc886e797
#
_entry.id   aba307bfa5dd8dd0f09ce16cc886e797
#
_cell.length_a   1.000
_cell.length_b   1.000
_cell.length_c   1.000
_cell.angle_alpha   90.00
_cell.angle_beta   90.00
_cell.angle_gamma   90.00
#
_symmetry.space_group_name_H-M   'P 1'
#
loop_
_entity.id
_entity.type
_entity.pdbx_description
1 polymer ?
#
loop_
_entity_poly.entity_id
_entity_poly.type
_entity_poly.pdbx_seq_one_letter_code
_entity_poly.pdbx_strand_id
1 'polypeptide(L)'
;MQIIETIGNQELLNKEKNLFLCSKRTPIKLYEHIFRWTESLCKKDCIACFNSTEMESEVLKALLVAKIPTILFVMNRFTDVNNIQIEKALKEKRLLIVILKRDEPKGKGITPRLRNEYVLSLCQHVICGYVNKNGSIYSLLAGRRNIEHIINETQLMVAEPLMRHERWTVAEDKVLLRMFYADMGIHAIHKRLQRSYISIYQRIRSITQPENLLKGREFEDYILGMFNIQKDSELVLEEWQSDKSLGEIHAENKSNPDFGCRYGKKEKFAIECKWRE
;
A
#
# COMPACT_ATOMS: atom_id res chain seq x y z
N MET A 1 2.48 -12.55 24.74
CA MET A 1 2.66 -11.17 24.20
C MET A 1 2.18 -10.20 25.25
N GLN A 2 2.93 -9.14 25.52
CA GLN A 2 2.60 -8.15 26.53
C GLN A 2 2.80 -6.73 26.01
N ILE A 3 2.06 -5.78 26.61
CA ILE A 3 2.28 -4.35 26.43
C ILE A 3 3.46 -3.95 27.33
N ILE A 4 4.50 -3.37 26.74
CA ILE A 4 5.68 -2.94 27.49
C ILE A 4 5.72 -1.44 27.72
N GLU A 5 5.08 -0.68 26.86
CA GLU A 5 5.10 0.78 26.91
C GLU A 5 3.88 1.35 26.20
N THR A 6 3.42 2.50 26.65
CA THR A 6 2.35 3.27 25.98
C THR A 6 2.74 4.75 25.91
N ILE A 7 2.45 5.38 24.77
CA ILE A 7 2.73 6.80 24.52
C ILE A 7 1.41 7.47 24.10
N GLY A 8 0.97 8.49 24.83
CA GLY A 8 -0.23 9.26 24.52
C GLY A 8 -1.41 8.99 25.46
N ASN A 9 -2.64 9.01 24.93
CA ASN A 9 -3.85 8.96 25.76
C ASN A 9 -4.27 7.54 26.12
N GLN A 10 -3.91 7.10 27.33
CA GLN A 10 -4.23 5.75 27.83
C GLN A 10 -5.74 5.49 28.02
N GLU A 11 -6.55 6.53 28.16
CA GLU A 11 -8.02 6.38 28.32
C GLU A 11 -8.66 5.70 27.10
N LEU A 12 -7.99 5.76 25.93
CA LEU A 12 -8.46 5.06 24.74
C LEU A 12 -8.49 3.53 24.89
N LEU A 13 -7.70 2.96 25.81
CA LEU A 13 -7.76 1.52 26.10
C LEU A 13 -9.09 1.11 26.75
N ASN A 14 -9.76 2.01 27.43
CA ASN A 14 -11.03 1.75 28.09
C ASN A 14 -12.24 1.94 27.18
N LYS A 15 -12.03 2.52 25.97
CA LYS A 15 -13.10 2.67 25.00
C LYS A 15 -13.39 1.37 24.28
N GLU A 16 -14.62 1.21 23.80
CA GLU A 16 -14.94 0.25 22.77
C GLU A 16 -14.12 0.58 21.52
N LYS A 17 -13.45 -0.42 20.96
CA LYS A 17 -12.50 -0.21 19.86
C LYS A 17 -12.66 -1.26 18.79
N ASN A 18 -12.62 -0.82 17.55
CA ASN A 18 -12.68 -1.66 16.35
C ASN A 18 -11.29 -1.82 15.76
N LEU A 19 -10.86 -3.06 15.52
CA LEU A 19 -9.56 -3.32 14.90
C LEU A 19 -9.68 -3.29 13.39
N PHE A 20 -8.97 -2.39 12.73
CA PHE A 20 -8.82 -2.42 11.28
C PHE A 20 -7.72 -3.40 10.87
N LEU A 21 -8.05 -4.32 9.96
CA LEU A 21 -7.12 -5.27 9.34
C LEU A 21 -7.21 -5.24 7.82
N CYS A 22 -6.06 -5.35 7.17
CA CYS A 22 -5.98 -5.40 5.72
C CYS A 22 -4.84 -6.29 5.23
N SER A 23 -5.07 -7.05 4.16
CA SER A 23 -4.02 -7.87 3.54
C SER A 23 -2.92 -7.01 2.92
N LYS A 24 -1.67 -7.52 2.92
CA LYS A 24 -0.46 -6.79 2.52
C LYS A 24 -0.54 -6.19 1.10
N ARG A 25 -1.20 -6.89 0.17
CA ARG A 25 -1.34 -6.44 -1.22
C ARG A 25 -2.81 -6.13 -1.49
N THR A 26 -3.22 -4.92 -1.16
CA THR A 26 -4.57 -4.43 -1.46
C THR A 26 -4.62 -3.88 -2.87
N PRO A 27 -5.49 -4.37 -3.76
CA PRO A 27 -5.67 -3.77 -5.08
C PRO A 27 -6.06 -2.30 -5.00
N ILE A 28 -5.39 -1.44 -5.76
CA ILE A 28 -5.60 0.03 -5.71
C ILE A 28 -7.05 0.41 -6.02
N LYS A 29 -7.72 -0.34 -6.90
CA LYS A 29 -9.15 -0.15 -7.21
C LYS A 29 -10.08 -0.23 -5.99
N LEU A 30 -9.62 -0.85 -4.90
CA LEU A 30 -10.39 -1.00 -3.67
C LEU A 30 -10.15 0.14 -2.66
N TYR A 31 -9.19 1.02 -2.92
CA TYR A 31 -8.83 2.11 -2.01
C TYR A 31 -10.00 3.06 -1.74
N GLU A 32 -10.76 3.40 -2.77
CA GLU A 32 -11.93 4.26 -2.65
C GLU A 32 -12.95 3.74 -1.64
N HIS A 33 -13.23 2.43 -1.65
CA HIS A 33 -14.18 1.83 -0.72
C HIS A 33 -13.67 1.88 0.73
N ILE A 34 -12.37 1.59 0.93
CA ILE A 34 -11.75 1.63 2.26
C ILE A 34 -11.74 3.07 2.80
N PHE A 35 -11.42 4.05 1.97
CA PHE A 35 -11.38 5.43 2.42
C PHE A 35 -12.77 6.03 2.64
N ARG A 36 -13.80 5.63 1.86
CA ARG A 36 -15.19 6.00 2.18
C ARG A 36 -15.61 5.50 3.55
N TRP A 37 -15.17 4.32 3.94
CA TRP A 37 -15.38 3.86 5.31
C TRP A 37 -14.67 4.77 6.32
N THR A 38 -13.42 5.19 6.10
CA THR A 38 -12.75 6.13 7.04
C THR A 38 -13.50 7.47 7.14
N GLU A 39 -14.17 7.90 6.09
CA GLU A 39 -14.97 9.14 6.06
C GLU A 39 -16.31 9.01 6.79
N SER A 40 -16.86 7.80 6.88
CA SER A 40 -18.10 7.56 7.63
C SER A 40 -17.89 7.54 9.15
N LEU A 41 -16.63 7.48 9.62
CA LEU A 41 -16.30 7.45 11.03
C LEU A 41 -16.51 8.82 11.70
N CYS A 42 -16.84 8.80 12.97
CA CYS A 42 -17.03 9.99 13.80
C CYS A 42 -16.08 10.00 15.00
N LYS A 43 -16.01 11.12 15.71
CA LYS A 43 -15.11 11.28 16.89
C LYS A 43 -15.45 10.38 18.08
N LYS A 44 -16.60 9.70 18.07
CA LYS A 44 -16.96 8.71 19.09
C LYS A 44 -16.30 7.36 18.83
N ASP A 45 -15.99 7.07 17.55
CA ASP A 45 -15.34 5.83 17.16
C ASP A 45 -13.91 5.80 17.67
N CYS A 46 -13.42 4.62 18.03
CA CYS A 46 -12.04 4.38 18.39
C CYS A 46 -11.50 3.23 17.54
N ILE A 47 -10.51 3.53 16.71
CA ILE A 47 -9.96 2.56 15.76
C ILE A 47 -8.57 2.11 16.22
N ALA A 48 -8.44 0.81 16.42
CA ALA A 48 -7.16 0.15 16.61
C ALA A 48 -6.59 -0.24 15.24
N CYS A 49 -5.33 0.01 15.00
CA CYS A 49 -4.68 -0.34 13.74
C CYS A 49 -3.20 -0.66 13.93
N PHE A 50 -2.60 -1.17 12.87
CA PHE A 50 -1.16 -1.34 12.73
C PHE A 50 -0.62 -0.37 11.68
N ASN A 51 0.72 -0.36 11.52
CA ASN A 51 1.42 0.35 10.45
C ASN A 51 2.39 -0.64 9.76
N SER A 52 1.87 -1.81 9.36
CA SER A 52 2.69 -2.92 8.86
C SER A 52 2.51 -3.20 7.37
N THR A 53 1.46 -2.67 6.79
CA THR A 53 1.16 -2.77 5.36
C THR A 53 0.91 -1.36 4.81
N GLU A 54 1.05 -1.20 3.51
CA GLU A 54 0.81 0.08 2.84
C GLU A 54 -0.60 0.61 3.13
N MET A 55 -1.62 -0.24 3.01
CA MET A 55 -3.00 0.17 3.29
C MET A 55 -3.23 0.51 4.76
N GLU A 56 -2.65 -0.23 5.71
CA GLU A 56 -2.74 0.10 7.14
C GLU A 56 -2.09 1.46 7.43
N SER A 57 -0.94 1.76 6.80
CA SER A 57 -0.28 3.06 6.90
C SER A 57 -1.15 4.19 6.37
N GLU A 58 -1.73 4.02 5.19
CA GLU A 58 -2.59 5.04 4.57
C GLU A 58 -3.91 5.23 5.34
N VAL A 59 -4.49 4.17 5.88
CA VAL A 59 -5.67 4.27 6.77
C VAL A 59 -5.30 5.00 8.06
N LEU A 60 -4.15 4.69 8.68
CA LEU A 60 -3.67 5.44 9.84
C LEU A 60 -3.58 6.95 9.54
N LYS A 61 -2.96 7.33 8.43
CA LYS A 61 -2.86 8.74 8.02
C LYS A 61 -4.25 9.37 7.83
N ALA A 62 -5.18 8.66 7.18
CA ALA A 62 -6.55 9.13 6.99
C ALA A 62 -7.27 9.35 8.33
N LEU A 63 -7.14 8.42 9.28
CA LEU A 63 -7.70 8.54 10.63
C LEU A 63 -7.13 9.75 11.37
N LEU A 64 -5.80 9.94 11.31
CA LEU A 64 -5.13 11.07 11.96
C LEU A 64 -5.55 12.41 11.36
N VAL A 65 -5.69 12.51 10.04
CA VAL A 65 -6.16 13.71 9.34
C VAL A 65 -7.64 13.99 9.67
N ALA A 66 -8.49 12.95 9.69
CA ALA A 66 -9.90 13.05 10.05
C ALA A 66 -10.15 13.28 11.56
N LYS A 67 -9.07 13.28 12.37
CA LYS A 67 -9.13 13.45 13.83
C LYS A 67 -9.95 12.35 14.54
N ILE A 68 -9.92 11.14 14.05
CA ILE A 68 -10.54 9.98 14.68
C ILE A 68 -9.65 9.48 15.84
N PRO A 69 -10.21 9.17 17.02
CA PRO A 69 -9.47 8.53 18.10
C PRO A 69 -8.86 7.20 17.64
N THR A 70 -7.54 7.05 17.79
CA THR A 70 -6.80 5.95 17.19
C THR A 70 -5.86 5.30 18.19
N ILE A 71 -5.79 3.97 18.19
CA ILE A 71 -4.78 3.20 18.93
C ILE A 71 -3.86 2.53 17.90
N LEU A 72 -2.60 2.92 17.89
CA LEU A 72 -1.57 2.36 17.02
C LEU A 72 -0.78 1.28 17.76
N PHE A 73 -0.88 0.04 17.33
CA PHE A 73 -0.09 -1.06 17.87
C PHE A 73 1.20 -1.26 17.06
N VAL A 74 2.34 -1.15 17.72
CA VAL A 74 3.67 -1.34 17.13
C VAL A 74 4.45 -2.43 17.86
N MET A 75 5.46 -2.97 17.18
CA MET A 75 6.29 -4.04 17.74
C MET A 75 7.65 -3.50 18.20
N ASN A 76 8.07 -3.94 19.38
CA ASN A 76 9.38 -3.70 20.02
C ASN A 76 9.69 -2.23 20.33
N ARG A 77 9.54 -1.32 19.41
CA ARG A 77 9.79 0.12 19.59
C ARG A 77 9.00 0.93 18.58
N PHE A 78 8.75 2.18 18.92
CA PHE A 78 8.19 3.17 18.00
C PHE A 78 9.33 4.06 17.47
N THR A 79 9.41 4.20 16.14
CA THR A 79 10.51 4.92 15.46
C THR A 79 10.06 6.21 14.76
N ASP A 80 8.77 6.37 14.47
CA ASP A 80 8.23 7.50 13.69
C ASP A 80 7.95 8.74 14.56
N VAL A 81 8.89 9.06 15.44
CA VAL A 81 8.73 10.13 16.45
C VAL A 81 8.59 11.52 15.81
N ASN A 82 9.17 11.72 14.62
CA ASN A 82 9.17 13.01 13.92
C ASN A 82 8.00 13.18 12.93
N ASN A 83 7.01 12.30 12.96
CA ASN A 83 5.85 12.40 12.09
C ASN A 83 4.89 13.50 12.57
N ILE A 84 4.69 14.54 11.76
CA ILE A 84 3.88 15.72 12.08
C ILE A 84 2.45 15.36 12.46
N GLN A 85 1.81 14.40 11.77
CA GLN A 85 0.43 14.00 12.06
C GLN A 85 0.33 13.23 13.38
N ILE A 86 1.33 12.39 13.67
CA ILE A 86 1.43 11.66 14.94
C ILE A 86 1.64 12.61 16.10
N GLU A 87 2.60 13.54 16.01
CA GLU A 87 2.81 14.56 17.05
C GLU A 87 1.56 15.36 17.34
N LYS A 88 0.88 15.83 16.29
CA LYS A 88 -0.37 16.58 16.42
C LYS A 88 -1.44 15.75 17.11
N ALA A 89 -1.60 14.50 16.74
CA ALA A 89 -2.59 13.60 17.33
C ALA A 89 -2.31 13.28 18.80
N LEU A 90 -1.03 13.15 19.18
CA LEU A 90 -0.60 12.99 20.57
C LEU A 90 -0.90 14.24 21.40
N LYS A 91 -0.54 15.43 20.89
CA LYS A 91 -0.85 16.73 21.54
C LYS A 91 -2.36 16.94 21.72
N GLU A 92 -3.16 16.53 20.75
CA GLU A 92 -4.64 16.60 20.78
C GLU A 92 -5.28 15.46 21.61
N LYS A 93 -4.51 14.59 22.26
CA LYS A 93 -4.94 13.45 23.10
C LYS A 93 -5.89 12.46 22.39
N ARG A 94 -5.78 12.32 21.06
CA ARG A 94 -6.59 11.41 20.24
C ARG A 94 -5.82 10.21 19.68
N LEU A 95 -4.56 10.08 20.07
CA LEU A 95 -3.71 8.94 19.70
C LEU A 95 -3.14 8.28 20.95
N LEU A 96 -3.15 6.96 20.94
CA LEU A 96 -2.37 6.11 21.83
C LEU A 96 -1.50 5.19 21.00
N ILE A 97 -0.21 5.18 21.27
CA ILE A 97 0.73 4.21 20.70
C ILE A 97 0.98 3.16 21.76
N VAL A 98 0.76 1.90 21.40
CA VAL A 98 0.95 0.74 22.28
C VAL A 98 2.08 -0.11 21.74
N ILE A 99 3.15 -0.22 22.51
CA ILE A 99 4.33 -0.99 22.14
C ILE A 99 4.22 -2.40 22.72
N LEU A 100 4.23 -3.37 21.81
CA LEU A 100 4.11 -4.80 22.13
C LEU A 100 5.47 -5.49 22.09
N LYS A 101 5.68 -6.43 23.02
CA LYS A 101 6.84 -7.31 23.04
C LYS A 101 6.40 -8.76 23.28
N ARG A 102 7.20 -9.69 22.76
CA ARG A 102 7.01 -11.11 23.02
C ARG A 102 7.66 -11.50 24.36
N ASP A 103 7.01 -12.40 25.10
CA ASP A 103 7.46 -12.86 26.41
C ASP A 103 8.65 -13.83 26.34
N GLU A 104 8.89 -14.49 25.20
CA GLU A 104 9.94 -15.51 25.06
C GLU A 104 11.21 -15.00 24.40
N PRO A 105 12.40 -15.47 24.87
CA PRO A 105 13.67 -15.14 24.24
C PRO A 105 13.88 -15.90 22.92
N LYS A 106 14.45 -15.20 21.97
CA LYS A 106 15.13 -15.58 20.73
C LYS A 106 14.89 -17.02 20.20
N GLY A 107 14.13 -17.17 19.14
CA GLY A 107 14.10 -18.41 18.36
C GLY A 107 13.28 -18.37 17.09
N LYS A 108 12.14 -17.77 17.10
CA LYS A 108 11.31 -17.56 15.87
C LYS A 108 10.71 -16.17 15.96
N GLY A 109 10.96 -15.33 14.96
CA GLY A 109 10.44 -13.98 14.89
C GLY A 109 8.94 -13.94 15.20
N ILE A 110 8.46 -12.83 15.79
CA ILE A 110 7.05 -12.63 16.05
C ILE A 110 6.33 -12.75 14.73
N THR A 111 5.55 -13.81 14.57
CA THR A 111 4.73 -13.94 13.38
C THR A 111 3.67 -12.87 13.45
N PRO A 112 3.36 -12.16 12.35
CA PRO A 112 2.26 -11.21 12.29
C PRO A 112 0.95 -11.78 12.84
N ARG A 113 0.78 -13.09 12.75
CA ARG A 113 -0.35 -13.83 13.28
C ARG A 113 -0.48 -13.70 14.80
N LEU A 114 0.57 -13.97 15.57
CA LEU A 114 0.52 -13.87 17.05
C LEU A 114 0.21 -12.45 17.53
N ARG A 115 0.80 -11.45 16.86
CA ARG A 115 0.47 -10.04 17.12
C ARG A 115 -1.01 -9.76 16.87
N ASN A 116 -1.50 -10.16 15.73
CA ASN A 116 -2.88 -9.92 15.34
C ASN A 116 -3.85 -10.66 16.29
N GLU A 117 -3.57 -11.90 16.67
CA GLU A 117 -4.35 -12.68 17.65
C GLU A 117 -4.44 -11.97 18.99
N TYR A 118 -3.30 -11.44 19.49
CA TYR A 118 -3.28 -10.69 20.74
C TYR A 118 -4.11 -9.41 20.67
N VAL A 119 -3.94 -8.59 19.64
CA VAL A 119 -4.70 -7.34 19.50
C VAL A 119 -6.17 -7.60 19.25
N LEU A 120 -6.51 -8.68 18.52
CA LEU A 120 -7.90 -9.14 18.36
C LEU A 120 -8.59 -9.47 19.69
N SER A 121 -7.85 -9.97 20.70
CA SER A 121 -8.41 -10.22 22.02
C SER A 121 -8.72 -8.96 22.83
N LEU A 122 -8.16 -7.82 22.42
CA LEU A 122 -8.36 -6.51 23.06
C LEU A 122 -9.47 -5.67 22.41
N CYS A 123 -9.99 -6.11 21.24
CA CYS A 123 -10.96 -5.36 20.45
C CYS A 123 -12.30 -6.07 20.37
N GLN A 124 -13.39 -5.32 20.33
CA GLN A 124 -14.76 -5.84 20.29
C GLN A 124 -15.16 -6.31 18.91
N HIS A 125 -14.79 -5.54 17.88
CA HIS A 125 -15.12 -5.81 16.48
C HIS A 125 -13.88 -5.74 15.59
N VAL A 126 -13.97 -6.37 14.45
CA VAL A 126 -12.93 -6.35 13.42
C VAL A 126 -13.50 -5.76 12.14
N ILE A 127 -12.86 -4.74 11.63
CA ILE A 127 -13.17 -4.12 10.35
C ILE A 127 -12.14 -4.59 9.34
N CYS A 128 -12.57 -5.31 8.33
CA CYS A 128 -11.70 -5.84 7.29
C CYS A 128 -11.77 -4.97 6.04
N GLY A 129 -10.67 -4.34 5.68
CA GLY A 129 -10.53 -3.66 4.40
C GLY A 129 -10.56 -4.68 3.26
N TYR A 130 -9.43 -5.22 2.89
CA TYR A 130 -9.31 -6.30 1.91
C TYR A 130 -8.70 -7.54 2.56
N VAL A 131 -9.30 -8.70 2.34
CA VAL A 131 -8.81 -9.99 2.85
C VAL A 131 -8.57 -10.95 1.69
N ASN A 132 -7.31 -11.31 1.48
CA ASN A 132 -6.94 -12.34 0.52
C ASN A 132 -7.30 -13.73 1.09
N LYS A 133 -8.10 -14.51 0.36
CA LYS A 133 -8.57 -15.86 0.75
C LYS A 133 -7.42 -16.84 1.07
N ASN A 134 -6.24 -16.64 0.46
CA ASN A 134 -5.04 -17.44 0.70
C ASN A 134 -4.07 -16.79 1.72
N GLY A 135 -4.49 -15.73 2.41
CA GLY A 135 -3.65 -14.97 3.33
C GLY A 135 -3.82 -15.38 4.80
N SER A 136 -2.84 -15.02 5.62
CA SER A 136 -2.84 -15.28 7.07
C SER A 136 -4.00 -14.59 7.81
N ILE A 137 -4.48 -13.45 7.31
CA ILE A 137 -5.64 -12.76 7.90
C ILE A 137 -6.91 -13.59 7.69
N TYR A 138 -7.11 -14.18 6.52
CA TYR A 138 -8.27 -15.01 6.24
C TYR A 138 -8.39 -16.18 7.24
N SER A 139 -7.30 -16.94 7.44
CA SER A 139 -7.26 -18.03 8.40
C SER A 139 -7.42 -17.58 9.86
N LEU A 140 -6.97 -16.38 10.19
CA LEU A 140 -7.10 -15.78 11.51
C LEU A 140 -8.55 -15.42 11.86
N LEU A 141 -9.32 -15.03 10.87
CA LEU A 141 -10.71 -14.58 11.02
C LEU A 141 -11.72 -15.73 10.94
N ALA A 142 -11.30 -16.93 10.51
CA ALA A 142 -12.18 -18.08 10.38
C ALA A 142 -12.90 -18.40 11.71
N GLY A 143 -14.24 -18.55 11.64
CA GLY A 143 -15.09 -18.86 12.79
C GLY A 143 -15.41 -17.69 13.74
N ARG A 144 -14.91 -16.49 13.48
CA ARG A 144 -15.28 -15.28 14.26
C ARG A 144 -16.59 -14.68 13.76
N ARG A 145 -17.39 -14.11 14.68
CA ARG A 145 -18.72 -13.54 14.37
C ARG A 145 -18.72 -12.01 14.28
N ASN A 146 -17.80 -11.33 14.95
CA ASN A 146 -17.78 -9.86 15.05
C ASN A 146 -16.85 -9.26 13.99
N ILE A 147 -17.12 -9.56 12.71
CA ILE A 147 -16.32 -9.10 11.58
C ILE A 147 -17.23 -8.35 10.62
N GLU A 148 -16.82 -7.14 10.29
CA GLU A 148 -17.38 -6.34 9.21
C GLU A 148 -16.38 -6.31 8.03
N HIS A 149 -16.87 -6.59 6.84
CA HIS A 149 -16.10 -6.49 5.61
C HIS A 149 -16.50 -5.22 4.87
N ILE A 150 -15.56 -4.28 4.72
CA ILE A 150 -15.76 -3.06 3.94
C ILE A 150 -15.99 -3.39 2.48
N ILE A 151 -15.30 -4.42 1.97
CA ILE A 151 -15.32 -4.84 0.58
C ILE A 151 -16.06 -6.17 0.46
N ASN A 152 -17.16 -6.18 -0.27
CA ASN A 152 -17.89 -7.38 -0.62
C ASN A 152 -17.42 -7.99 -1.96
N GLU A 153 -17.89 -9.20 -2.29
CA GLU A 153 -17.49 -9.89 -3.53
C GLU A 153 -17.90 -9.14 -4.80
N THR A 154 -19.02 -8.41 -4.77
CA THR A 154 -19.49 -7.60 -5.90
C THR A 154 -18.53 -6.44 -6.21
N GLN A 155 -17.98 -5.80 -5.17
CA GLN A 155 -17.02 -4.71 -5.33
C GLN A 155 -15.67 -5.18 -5.89
N LEU A 156 -15.31 -6.45 -5.66
CA LEU A 156 -14.11 -7.04 -6.27
C LEU A 156 -14.22 -7.17 -7.80
N MET A 157 -15.44 -7.26 -8.32
CA MET A 157 -15.74 -7.46 -9.75
C MET A 157 -15.91 -6.13 -10.52
N VAL A 158 -16.01 -4.99 -9.83
CA VAL A 158 -16.22 -3.69 -10.49
C VAL A 158 -14.96 -3.27 -11.25
N ALA A 159 -15.14 -2.84 -12.51
CA ALA A 159 -14.07 -2.26 -13.32
C ALA A 159 -13.54 -0.96 -12.69
N GLU A 160 -12.26 -0.67 -12.94
CA GLU A 160 -11.66 0.58 -12.50
C GLU A 160 -12.41 1.79 -13.11
N PRO A 161 -12.65 2.86 -12.32
CA PRO A 161 -13.23 4.07 -12.86
C PRO A 161 -12.30 4.66 -13.93
N LEU A 162 -12.92 5.26 -14.99
CA LEU A 162 -12.20 5.94 -16.05
C LEU A 162 -11.23 6.97 -15.46
N MET A 163 -9.95 6.80 -15.74
CA MET A 163 -8.91 7.66 -15.22
C MET A 163 -8.82 8.96 -16.03
N ARG A 164 -8.62 10.07 -15.33
CA ARG A 164 -8.35 11.36 -15.94
C ARG A 164 -6.93 11.37 -16.51
N HIS A 165 -6.79 11.36 -17.84
CA HIS A 165 -5.49 11.31 -18.55
C HIS A 165 -4.84 12.69 -18.76
N GLU A 166 -5.14 13.67 -17.93
CA GLU A 166 -4.55 14.99 -18.04
C GLU A 166 -3.11 15.02 -17.52
N ARG A 167 -2.25 15.77 -18.21
CA ARG A 167 -0.87 15.99 -17.76
C ARG A 167 -0.84 16.69 -16.40
N TRP A 168 0.15 16.35 -15.59
CA TRP A 168 0.42 17.05 -14.33
C TRP A 168 0.96 18.44 -14.58
N THR A 169 0.46 19.42 -13.84
CA THR A 169 0.93 20.80 -13.89
C THR A 169 1.94 21.07 -12.78
N VAL A 170 2.79 22.07 -12.96
CA VAL A 170 3.77 22.52 -11.93
C VAL A 170 3.06 22.95 -10.64
N ALA A 171 1.86 23.52 -10.74
CA ALA A 171 1.08 23.92 -9.57
C ALA A 171 0.59 22.70 -8.78
N GLU A 172 0.11 21.65 -9.45
CA GLU A 172 -0.29 20.40 -8.81
C GLU A 172 0.91 19.71 -8.15
N ASP A 173 2.09 19.71 -8.80
CA ASP A 173 3.31 19.12 -8.24
C ASP A 173 3.72 19.82 -6.93
N LYS A 174 3.64 21.14 -6.87
CA LYS A 174 3.91 21.90 -5.64
C LYS A 174 2.95 21.54 -4.51
N VAL A 175 1.66 21.38 -4.82
CA VAL A 175 0.65 20.97 -3.84
C VAL A 175 0.90 19.53 -3.40
N LEU A 176 1.16 18.62 -4.35
CA LEU A 176 1.47 17.22 -4.12
C LEU A 176 2.65 17.06 -3.15
N LEU A 177 3.79 17.70 -3.44
CA LEU A 177 4.98 17.62 -2.61
C LEU A 177 4.76 18.21 -1.21
N ARG A 178 4.06 19.35 -1.11
CA ARG A 178 3.73 19.95 0.19
C ARG A 178 2.92 18.97 1.05
N MET A 179 1.89 18.35 0.48
CA MET A 179 1.03 17.41 1.20
C MET A 179 1.77 16.11 1.53
N PHE A 180 2.60 15.62 0.60
CA PHE A 180 3.42 14.43 0.79
C PHE A 180 4.41 14.59 1.95
N TYR A 181 5.18 15.67 1.98
CA TYR A 181 6.12 15.95 3.07
C TYR A 181 5.45 16.33 4.40
N ALA A 182 4.18 16.75 4.35
CA ALA A 182 3.37 16.93 5.56
C ALA A 182 2.70 15.63 6.03
N ASP A 183 3.00 14.50 5.41
CA ASP A 183 2.46 13.15 5.68
C ASP A 183 0.92 13.10 5.72
N MET A 184 0.29 13.85 4.80
CA MET A 184 -1.18 13.94 4.73
C MET A 184 -1.87 12.65 4.28
N GLY A 185 -1.13 11.71 3.71
CA GLY A 185 -1.65 10.48 3.14
C GLY A 185 -2.24 10.66 1.74
N ILE A 186 -2.25 9.56 0.98
CA ILE A 186 -2.68 9.56 -0.44
C ILE A 186 -4.15 9.94 -0.61
N HIS A 187 -5.00 9.62 0.37
CA HIS A 187 -6.42 9.94 0.31
C HIS A 187 -6.69 11.45 0.39
N ALA A 188 -6.01 12.17 1.29
CA ALA A 188 -6.11 13.61 1.38
C ALA A 188 -5.60 14.31 0.10
N ILE A 189 -4.53 13.76 -0.50
CA ILE A 189 -3.97 14.22 -1.77
C ILE A 189 -4.98 14.00 -2.91
N HIS A 190 -5.58 12.80 -2.99
CA HIS A 190 -6.62 12.46 -3.96
C HIS A 190 -7.80 13.45 -3.89
N LYS A 191 -8.31 13.71 -2.70
CA LYS A 191 -9.40 14.68 -2.49
C LYS A 191 -9.03 16.09 -2.93
N ARG A 192 -7.79 16.51 -2.65
CA ARG A 192 -7.33 17.88 -2.98
C ARG A 192 -7.09 18.09 -4.46
N LEU A 193 -6.46 17.10 -5.13
CA LEU A 193 -6.02 17.22 -6.53
C LEU A 193 -6.99 16.58 -7.53
N GLN A 194 -7.98 15.81 -7.07
CA GLN A 194 -8.92 15.07 -7.92
C GLN A 194 -8.22 14.16 -8.94
N ARG A 195 -7.06 13.60 -8.54
CA ARG A 195 -6.28 12.65 -9.32
C ARG A 195 -6.49 11.24 -8.77
N SER A 196 -6.45 10.21 -9.63
CA SER A 196 -6.54 8.82 -9.18
C SER A 196 -5.37 8.44 -8.25
N TYR A 197 -5.59 7.49 -7.36
CA TYR A 197 -4.54 6.99 -6.45
C TYR A 197 -3.31 6.50 -7.22
N ILE A 198 -3.52 5.77 -8.33
CA ILE A 198 -2.44 5.29 -9.20
C ILE A 198 -1.62 6.46 -9.74
N SER A 199 -2.29 7.49 -10.30
CA SER A 199 -1.62 8.66 -10.86
C SER A 199 -0.79 9.40 -9.80
N ILE A 200 -1.32 9.53 -8.57
CA ILE A 200 -0.62 10.18 -7.46
C ILE A 200 0.63 9.37 -7.07
N TYR A 201 0.52 8.06 -6.89
CA TYR A 201 1.67 7.20 -6.57
C TYR A 201 2.76 7.27 -7.64
N GLN A 202 2.38 7.16 -8.90
CA GLN A 202 3.32 7.27 -10.02
C GLN A 202 3.99 8.65 -10.05
N ARG A 203 3.23 9.72 -9.79
CA ARG A 203 3.78 11.08 -9.79
C ARG A 203 4.72 11.33 -8.62
N ILE A 204 4.35 10.90 -7.40
CA ILE A 204 5.26 10.96 -6.24
C ILE A 204 6.56 10.25 -6.58
N ARG A 205 6.49 9.01 -7.05
CA ARG A 205 7.66 8.23 -7.41
C ARG A 205 8.53 8.93 -8.46
N SER A 206 7.92 9.50 -9.50
CA SER A 206 8.67 10.19 -10.56
C SER A 206 9.38 11.46 -10.09
N ILE A 207 8.84 12.13 -9.07
CA ILE A 207 9.42 13.38 -8.55
C ILE A 207 10.44 13.11 -7.44
N THR A 208 10.16 12.15 -6.55
CA THR A 208 10.98 11.91 -5.37
C THR A 208 12.10 10.89 -5.60
N GLN A 209 12.02 10.09 -6.67
CA GLN A 209 12.99 9.05 -7.01
C GLN A 209 13.40 9.10 -8.49
N PRO A 210 13.82 10.28 -9.03
CA PRO A 210 14.18 10.39 -10.44
C PRO A 210 15.38 9.50 -10.81
N GLU A 211 16.34 9.31 -9.89
CA GLU A 211 17.53 8.48 -10.10
C GLU A 211 17.18 7.00 -10.34
N ASN A 212 16.20 6.46 -9.62
CA ASN A 212 15.77 5.08 -9.80
C ASN A 212 15.13 4.85 -11.18
N LEU A 213 14.46 5.87 -11.74
CA LEU A 213 13.92 5.82 -13.10
C LEU A 213 15.01 5.89 -14.16
N LEU A 214 16.06 6.70 -13.93
CA LEU A 214 17.22 6.79 -14.81
C LEU A 214 17.99 5.46 -14.81
N LYS A 215 18.29 4.91 -13.64
CA LYS A 215 18.96 3.60 -13.52
C LYS A 215 18.17 2.47 -14.18
N GLY A 216 16.84 2.50 -14.08
CA GLY A 216 15.96 1.55 -14.77
C GLY A 216 16.13 1.62 -16.29
N ARG A 217 16.12 2.84 -16.87
CA ARG A 217 16.34 3.06 -18.30
C ARG A 217 17.74 2.68 -18.75
N GLU A 218 18.77 3.09 -18.00
CA GLU A 218 20.15 2.69 -18.28
C GLU A 218 20.32 1.18 -18.28
N PHE A 219 19.63 0.48 -17.38
CA PHE A 219 19.64 -0.99 -17.37
C PHE A 219 18.89 -1.59 -18.57
N GLU A 220 17.73 -1.02 -18.95
CA GLU A 220 17.05 -1.41 -20.19
C GLU A 220 17.95 -1.24 -21.42
N ASP A 221 18.60 -0.07 -21.54
CA ASP A 221 19.52 0.25 -22.64
C ASP A 221 20.75 -0.69 -22.64
N TYR A 222 21.27 -1.02 -21.45
CA TYR A 222 22.34 -2.01 -21.31
C TYR A 222 21.92 -3.41 -21.80
N ILE A 223 20.73 -3.88 -21.43
CA ILE A 223 20.20 -5.16 -21.89
C ILE A 223 20.00 -5.16 -23.40
N LEU A 224 19.43 -4.08 -23.96
CA LEU A 224 19.29 -3.93 -25.41
C LEU A 224 20.65 -4.03 -26.13
N GLY A 225 21.66 -3.34 -25.59
CA GLY A 225 23.02 -3.39 -26.15
C GLY A 225 23.66 -4.77 -26.05
N MET A 226 23.48 -5.46 -24.91
CA MET A 226 24.04 -6.80 -24.67
C MET A 226 23.49 -7.85 -25.63
N PHE A 227 22.22 -7.78 -25.97
CA PHE A 227 21.57 -8.68 -26.91
C PHE A 227 21.51 -8.12 -28.34
N ASN A 228 22.11 -6.95 -28.58
CA ASN A 228 22.05 -6.25 -29.85
C ASN A 228 20.61 -6.05 -30.38
N ILE A 229 19.68 -5.78 -29.46
CA ILE A 229 18.26 -5.55 -29.77
C ILE A 229 18.04 -4.07 -30.02
N GLN A 230 17.36 -3.74 -31.12
CA GLN A 230 16.92 -2.36 -31.38
C GLN A 230 15.48 -2.16 -30.90
N LYS A 231 15.30 -1.19 -30.03
CA LYS A 231 13.96 -0.78 -29.55
C LYS A 231 13.22 -0.12 -30.71
N ASP A 232 11.98 -0.57 -30.96
CA ASP A 232 11.09 -0.04 -32.00
C ASP A 232 11.54 -0.18 -33.46
N SER A 233 12.54 -1.02 -33.76
CA SER A 233 12.97 -1.25 -35.11
C SER A 233 12.28 -2.48 -35.73
N GLU A 234 11.89 -2.36 -37.00
CA GLU A 234 11.43 -3.48 -37.80
C GLU A 234 12.62 -4.31 -38.41
N LEU A 235 13.83 -3.84 -38.15
CA LEU A 235 15.04 -4.44 -38.69
C LEU A 235 15.42 -5.69 -37.89
N VAL A 236 15.61 -6.76 -38.64
CA VAL A 236 16.20 -8.00 -38.12
C VAL A 236 17.69 -7.74 -37.88
N LEU A 237 18.12 -7.86 -36.62
CA LEU A 237 19.52 -7.91 -36.29
C LEU A 237 19.89 -9.37 -36.06
N GLU A 238 20.45 -10.00 -37.08
CA GLU A 238 20.81 -11.40 -37.05
C GLU A 238 19.64 -12.29 -36.64
N GLU A 239 19.70 -12.87 -35.43
CA GLU A 239 18.69 -13.81 -34.95
C GLU A 239 17.67 -13.19 -33.99
N TRP A 240 17.90 -11.95 -33.54
CA TRP A 240 17.08 -11.25 -32.54
C TRP A 240 16.25 -10.12 -33.13
N GLN A 241 14.99 -10.08 -32.75
CA GLN A 241 14.03 -9.05 -33.17
C GLN A 241 13.19 -8.57 -31.98
N SER A 242 12.96 -7.26 -31.86
CA SER A 242 11.86 -6.80 -31.01
C SER A 242 10.53 -7.09 -31.71
N ASP A 243 9.58 -7.69 -31.01
CA ASP A 243 8.27 -8.03 -31.57
C ASP A 243 7.16 -7.23 -30.85
N LYS A 244 6.56 -6.27 -31.58
CA LYS A 244 5.39 -5.51 -31.12
C LYS A 244 4.13 -6.37 -30.99
N SER A 245 4.11 -7.58 -31.56
CA SER A 245 2.96 -8.47 -31.58
C SER A 245 2.90 -9.46 -30.42
N LEU A 246 3.53 -9.17 -29.27
CA LEU A 246 3.46 -9.98 -28.06
C LEU A 246 2.12 -9.91 -27.33
N GLY A 247 1.07 -9.38 -27.96
CA GLY A 247 -0.26 -9.31 -27.39
C GLY A 247 -0.80 -10.65 -26.85
N GLU A 248 -0.40 -11.76 -27.43
CA GLU A 248 -0.79 -13.11 -27.00
C GLU A 248 -0.13 -13.46 -25.64
N ILE A 249 1.20 -13.30 -25.52
CA ILE A 249 1.93 -13.56 -24.25
C ILE A 249 1.46 -12.62 -23.16
N HIS A 250 1.20 -11.37 -23.52
CA HIS A 250 0.67 -10.36 -22.60
C HIS A 250 -0.75 -10.69 -22.14
N ALA A 251 -1.62 -11.20 -23.03
CA ALA A 251 -2.97 -11.60 -22.69
C ALA A 251 -3.01 -12.77 -21.70
N GLU A 252 -2.12 -13.75 -21.84
CA GLU A 252 -2.02 -14.90 -20.95
C GLU A 252 -1.51 -14.54 -19.55
N ASN A 253 -0.47 -13.71 -19.46
CA ASN A 253 0.22 -13.43 -18.21
C ASN A 253 -0.21 -12.11 -17.54
N LYS A 254 -1.03 -11.28 -18.19
CA LYS A 254 -1.48 -9.95 -17.70
C LYS A 254 -0.31 -9.06 -17.22
N SER A 255 0.84 -9.20 -17.83
CA SER A 255 2.05 -8.43 -17.56
C SER A 255 2.49 -7.67 -18.80
N ASN A 256 3.01 -6.47 -18.64
CA ASN A 256 3.66 -5.72 -19.71
C ASN A 256 5.16 -5.97 -19.58
N PRO A 257 5.77 -6.85 -20.40
CA PRO A 257 7.20 -6.99 -20.42
C PRO A 257 7.84 -5.72 -21.00
N ASP A 258 9.06 -5.41 -20.58
CA ASP A 258 9.80 -4.26 -21.09
C ASP A 258 10.16 -4.47 -22.58
N PHE A 259 10.46 -5.71 -22.94
CA PHE A 259 10.75 -6.11 -24.32
C PHE A 259 10.09 -7.42 -24.71
N GLY A 260 9.59 -7.44 -25.94
CA GLY A 260 9.24 -8.65 -26.65
C GLY A 260 10.31 -9.00 -27.67
N CYS A 261 10.81 -10.21 -27.62
CA CYS A 261 11.90 -10.66 -28.47
C CYS A 261 11.52 -11.91 -29.27
N ARG A 262 12.06 -12.01 -30.49
CA ARG A 262 11.99 -13.20 -31.29
C ARG A 262 13.41 -13.67 -31.59
N TYR A 263 13.64 -14.95 -31.36
CA TYR A 263 14.86 -15.62 -31.77
C TYR A 263 14.56 -16.54 -32.98
N GLY A 264 15.22 -16.32 -34.08
CA GLY A 264 14.92 -17.03 -35.33
C GLY A 264 13.48 -16.81 -35.83
N LYS A 265 12.90 -17.82 -36.46
CA LYS A 265 11.55 -17.74 -37.06
C LYS A 265 10.41 -18.17 -36.12
N LYS A 266 10.69 -18.84 -35.03
CA LYS A 266 9.67 -19.53 -34.26
C LYS A 266 9.64 -19.19 -32.75
N GLU A 267 10.77 -18.83 -32.16
CA GLU A 267 10.84 -18.64 -30.71
C GLU A 267 10.53 -17.19 -30.33
N LYS A 268 9.52 -17.02 -29.48
CA LYS A 268 9.15 -15.73 -28.88
C LYS A 268 9.36 -15.79 -27.38
N PHE A 269 9.88 -14.73 -26.80
CA PHE A 269 10.01 -14.59 -25.35
C PHE A 269 9.92 -13.12 -24.95
N ALA A 270 9.66 -12.92 -23.68
CA ALA A 270 9.55 -11.61 -23.07
C ALA A 270 10.70 -11.38 -22.08
N ILE A 271 11.26 -10.17 -22.07
CA ILE A 271 12.27 -9.74 -21.11
C ILE A 271 11.64 -8.67 -20.22
N GLU A 272 11.72 -8.87 -18.92
CA GLU A 272 11.36 -7.89 -17.91
C GLU A 272 12.61 -7.48 -17.14
N CYS A 273 12.99 -6.22 -17.26
CA CYS A 273 14.17 -5.66 -16.62
C CYS A 273 13.83 -5.22 -15.19
N LYS A 274 14.48 -5.80 -14.18
CA LYS A 274 14.31 -5.42 -12.78
C LYS A 274 15.63 -5.01 -12.17
N TRP A 275 15.75 -3.72 -11.85
CA TRP A 275 16.83 -3.25 -11.00
C TRP A 275 16.48 -3.55 -9.53
N ARG A 276 17.39 -4.24 -8.83
CA ARG A 276 17.34 -4.42 -7.37
C ARG A 276 18.64 -3.91 -6.79
N GLU A 277 18.55 -3.08 -5.76
CA GLU A 277 19.69 -2.70 -4.93
C GLU A 277 20.12 -3.88 -4.05
#